data_58a61533633f86a3f9fa0f33912d388a
#
_entry.id   58a61533633f86a3f9fa0f33912d388a
#
_cell.length_a   1.000
_cell.length_b   1.000
_cell.length_c   1.000
_cell.angle_alpha   90.00
_cell.angle_beta   90.00
_cell.angle_gamma   90.00
#
_symmetry.space_group_name_H-M   'P 1'
#
loop_
_entity.id
_entity.type
_entity.pdbx_description
1 polymer ?
#
loop_
_entity_poly.entity_id
_entity_poly.type
_entity_poly.pdbx_seq_one_letter_code
_entity_poly.pdbx_strand_id
1 'polypeptide(L)'
;APTGRAAKRMAEATGRPAKTIHRLLVFDPKTFQFKHNAEHPLEGDVFIIDEASMLDITLAWQLVRAIPQRAALILVGDVDQLPSVGPGCVLRDIIDSAQVPVCRLTEVFRQAARSAIVTNAHRVNQGQMPVFPREKVASPDSTDFYFIEAADPDRAVAMVRGMVCEHIPQKFGFDRVDDIQVLSPMLRGTLGCRNLNAVLQQALNPTGPAIQRYGWTFRVSDKVMQMANDYDKDVFNGDIGRVAGIDEVEQEMTVRFDGRPVKYDFNELDELHLSYATTVHKSQGSEYPVVVLPIHTQHYVMLQRNLLYTAITRSRKLVVLVGTLKALAIAVRNMDARRRVTLLRQRLEAMEGDGGRRTK
;
A
#
# COMPACT_ATOMS: atom_id res chain seq x y z
N ALA A 1 -4.99 -2.09 13.13
CA ALA A 1 -4.68 -2.40 11.73
C ALA A 1 -3.33 -3.13 11.63
N PRO A 2 -3.00 -3.85 10.52
CA PRO A 2 -1.71 -4.52 10.35
C PRO A 2 -0.52 -3.56 10.20
N THR A 3 -0.74 -2.36 9.67
CA THR A 3 0.31 -1.36 9.41
C THR A 3 0.10 -0.07 10.19
N GLY A 4 1.20 0.69 10.45
CA GLY A 4 1.16 1.97 11.13
C GLY A 4 0.30 3.01 10.40
N ARG A 5 0.44 3.09 9.08
CA ARG A 5 -0.36 4.00 8.24
C ARG A 5 -1.86 3.72 8.29
N ALA A 6 -2.25 2.45 8.20
CA ALA A 6 -3.65 2.09 8.31
C ALA A 6 -4.20 2.42 9.72
N ALA A 7 -3.41 2.19 10.77
CA ALA A 7 -3.78 2.57 12.14
C ALA A 7 -3.95 4.10 12.26
N LYS A 8 -3.03 4.89 11.71
CA LYS A 8 -3.10 6.35 11.71
C LYS A 8 -4.34 6.86 10.98
N ARG A 9 -4.60 6.37 9.76
CA ARG A 9 -5.82 6.72 9.00
C ARG A 9 -7.10 6.34 9.75
N MET A 10 -7.12 5.19 10.39
CA MET A 10 -8.26 4.77 11.22
C MET A 10 -8.47 5.74 12.40
N ALA A 11 -7.39 6.18 13.05
CA ALA A 11 -7.46 7.17 14.13
C ALA A 11 -7.99 8.53 13.62
N GLU A 12 -7.48 9.01 12.49
CA GLU A 12 -7.94 10.26 11.85
C GLU A 12 -9.42 10.20 11.45
N ALA A 13 -9.84 9.10 10.84
CA ALA A 13 -11.22 8.93 10.37
C ALA A 13 -12.24 8.79 11.51
N THR A 14 -11.84 8.18 12.63
CA THR A 14 -12.74 7.89 13.76
C THR A 14 -12.66 8.90 14.88
N GLY A 15 -11.60 9.71 14.92
CA GLY A 15 -11.27 10.58 16.05
C GLY A 15 -10.90 9.80 17.33
N ARG A 16 -10.59 8.49 17.22
CA ARG A 16 -10.25 7.60 18.34
C ARG A 16 -8.86 7.01 18.15
N PRO A 17 -8.12 6.73 19.24
CA PRO A 17 -6.82 6.09 19.15
C PRO A 17 -6.92 4.72 18.45
N ALA A 18 -6.07 4.50 17.46
CA ALA A 18 -5.90 3.22 16.81
C ALA A 18 -4.41 2.81 16.85
N LYS A 19 -4.15 1.50 16.88
CA LYS A 19 -2.80 0.95 17.00
C LYS A 19 -2.57 -0.14 15.95
N THR A 20 -1.32 -0.41 15.63
CA THR A 20 -0.98 -1.64 14.92
C THR A 20 -1.28 -2.86 15.79
N ILE A 21 -1.56 -4.01 15.16
CA ILE A 21 -1.81 -5.25 15.91
C ILE A 21 -0.60 -5.60 16.80
N HIS A 22 0.63 -5.39 16.31
CA HIS A 22 1.85 -5.60 17.10
C HIS A 22 1.89 -4.72 18.36
N ARG A 23 1.52 -3.44 18.25
CA ARG A 23 1.42 -2.54 19.41
C ARG A 23 0.26 -2.89 20.33
N LEU A 24 -0.86 -3.33 19.78
CA LEU A 24 -2.02 -3.75 20.55
C LEU A 24 -1.68 -4.95 21.42
N LEU A 25 -0.98 -5.93 20.84
CA LEU A 25 -0.57 -7.16 21.52
C LEU A 25 0.70 -6.97 22.37
N VAL A 26 1.36 -5.83 22.30
CA VAL A 26 2.63 -5.51 22.97
C VAL A 26 3.71 -6.54 22.64
N PHE A 27 4.21 -6.47 21.41
CA PHE A 27 5.32 -7.33 20.96
C PHE A 27 6.61 -7.01 21.71
N ASP A 28 7.26 -8.03 22.25
CA ASP A 28 8.57 -7.93 22.88
C ASP A 28 9.64 -8.47 21.91
N PRO A 29 10.50 -7.58 21.38
CA PRO A 29 11.54 -8.00 20.43
C PRO A 29 12.65 -8.86 21.06
N LYS A 30 12.80 -8.87 22.39
CA LYS A 30 13.81 -9.71 23.07
C LYS A 30 13.39 -11.17 23.17
N THR A 31 12.12 -11.40 23.45
CA THR A 31 11.56 -12.75 23.60
C THR A 31 10.84 -13.24 22.35
N PHE A 32 10.59 -12.37 21.34
CA PHE A 32 9.78 -12.62 20.16
C PHE A 32 8.35 -13.08 20.51
N GLN A 33 7.82 -12.66 21.66
CA GLN A 33 6.50 -13.00 22.14
C GLN A 33 5.61 -11.77 22.28
N PHE A 34 4.31 -11.99 22.35
CA PHE A 34 3.33 -10.96 22.66
C PHE A 34 2.92 -11.05 24.12
N LYS A 35 2.83 -9.91 24.83
CA LYS A 35 2.36 -9.85 26.21
C LYS A 35 0.89 -10.22 26.32
N HIS A 36 0.06 -9.74 25.39
CA HIS A 36 -1.34 -10.15 25.32
C HIS A 36 -1.47 -11.43 24.51
N ASN A 37 -2.10 -12.42 25.14
CA ASN A 37 -2.31 -13.79 24.63
C ASN A 37 -3.52 -14.42 25.33
N ALA A 38 -3.68 -15.74 25.26
CA ALA A 38 -4.82 -16.45 25.89
C ALA A 38 -4.83 -16.37 27.43
N GLU A 39 -3.66 -16.23 28.07
CA GLU A 39 -3.51 -16.13 29.53
C GLU A 39 -3.68 -14.68 30.01
N HIS A 40 -3.29 -13.72 29.18
CA HIS A 40 -3.38 -12.29 29.42
C HIS A 40 -4.13 -11.61 28.27
N PRO A 41 -5.48 -11.78 28.19
CA PRO A 41 -6.26 -11.25 27.08
C PRO A 41 -6.28 -9.72 27.08
N LEU A 42 -6.67 -9.19 25.94
CA LEU A 42 -6.91 -7.74 25.76
C LEU A 42 -8.16 -7.33 26.55
N GLU A 43 -8.21 -6.08 26.94
CA GLU A 43 -9.40 -5.46 27.54
C GLU A 43 -10.24 -4.79 26.45
N GLY A 44 -11.55 -5.11 26.43
CA GLY A 44 -12.51 -4.52 25.50
C GLY A 44 -13.63 -5.47 25.11
N ASP A 45 -14.72 -4.91 24.63
CA ASP A 45 -15.92 -5.67 24.21
C ASP A 45 -16.02 -5.77 22.68
N VAL A 46 -15.39 -4.85 21.93
CA VAL A 46 -15.40 -4.82 20.46
C VAL A 46 -14.01 -4.51 19.93
N PHE A 47 -13.53 -5.35 19.04
CA PHE A 47 -12.25 -5.15 18.34
C PHE A 47 -12.52 -5.00 16.84
N ILE A 48 -12.07 -3.89 16.27
CA ILE A 48 -12.20 -3.59 14.84
C ILE A 48 -10.81 -3.62 14.22
N ILE A 49 -10.61 -4.49 13.25
CA ILE A 49 -9.35 -4.65 12.52
C ILE A 49 -9.57 -4.20 11.09
N ASP A 50 -9.03 -3.04 10.74
CA ASP A 50 -9.04 -2.52 9.37
C ASP A 50 -7.85 -3.02 8.57
N GLU A 51 -7.93 -3.00 7.23
CA GLU A 51 -6.97 -3.58 6.27
C GLU A 51 -6.68 -5.06 6.54
N ALA A 52 -7.72 -5.82 6.92
CA ALA A 52 -7.59 -7.25 7.28
C ALA A 52 -7.14 -8.15 6.11
N SER A 53 -7.17 -7.68 4.87
CA SER A 53 -6.58 -8.36 3.71
C SER A 53 -5.06 -8.57 3.85
N MET A 54 -4.39 -7.69 4.62
CA MET A 54 -2.96 -7.77 4.92
C MET A 54 -2.63 -8.67 6.12
N LEU A 55 -3.63 -9.25 6.79
CA LEU A 55 -3.45 -10.10 7.95
C LEU A 55 -3.01 -11.49 7.52
N ASP A 56 -1.81 -11.91 7.93
CA ASP A 56 -1.33 -13.27 7.73
C ASP A 56 -1.84 -14.23 8.82
N ILE A 57 -1.68 -15.54 8.59
CA ILE A 57 -2.22 -16.57 9.50
C ILE A 57 -1.55 -16.55 10.88
N THR A 58 -0.29 -16.19 10.96
CA THR A 58 0.46 -16.16 12.22
C THR A 58 -0.02 -15.01 13.10
N LEU A 59 -0.10 -13.82 12.52
CA LEU A 59 -0.56 -12.63 13.23
C LEU A 59 -2.05 -12.74 13.59
N ALA A 60 -2.87 -13.33 12.69
CA ALA A 60 -4.28 -13.61 12.95
C ALA A 60 -4.47 -14.55 14.15
N TRP A 61 -3.67 -15.60 14.20
CA TRP A 61 -3.71 -16.55 15.31
C TRP A 61 -3.34 -15.90 16.65
N GLN A 62 -2.29 -15.08 16.69
CA GLN A 62 -1.90 -14.35 17.89
C GLN A 62 -3.01 -13.37 18.34
N LEU A 63 -3.60 -12.63 17.38
CA LEU A 63 -4.68 -11.69 17.65
C LEU A 63 -5.90 -12.40 18.25
N VAL A 64 -6.39 -13.46 17.61
CA VAL A 64 -7.61 -14.17 18.04
C VAL A 64 -7.43 -14.77 19.45
N ARG A 65 -6.23 -15.28 19.76
CA ARG A 65 -5.94 -15.80 21.10
C ARG A 65 -5.96 -14.74 22.21
N ALA A 66 -5.66 -13.50 21.86
CA ALA A 66 -5.63 -12.39 22.81
C ALA A 66 -6.99 -11.72 23.00
N ILE A 67 -7.96 -11.97 22.12
CA ILE A 67 -9.31 -11.39 22.23
C ILE A 67 -10.13 -12.20 23.25
N PRO A 68 -10.79 -11.52 24.23
CA PRO A 68 -11.67 -12.19 25.17
C PRO A 68 -12.82 -12.91 24.48
N GLN A 69 -13.20 -14.08 24.96
CA GLN A 69 -14.28 -14.92 24.36
C GLN A 69 -15.63 -14.18 24.23
N ARG A 70 -15.91 -13.23 25.13
CA ARG A 70 -17.15 -12.43 25.13
C ARG A 70 -17.12 -11.24 24.17
N ALA A 71 -15.95 -10.91 23.65
CA ALA A 71 -15.78 -9.73 22.81
C ALA A 71 -16.13 -10.03 21.35
N ALA A 72 -16.65 -9.01 20.64
CA ALA A 72 -16.88 -9.07 19.20
C ALA A 72 -15.62 -8.70 18.41
N LEU A 73 -15.32 -9.48 17.37
CA LEU A 73 -14.25 -9.17 16.41
C LEU A 73 -14.86 -8.82 15.07
N ILE A 74 -14.52 -7.63 14.55
CA ILE A 74 -14.94 -7.15 13.23
C ILE A 74 -13.69 -7.00 12.36
N LEU A 75 -13.64 -7.75 11.26
CA LEU A 75 -12.58 -7.67 10.25
C LEU A 75 -13.09 -6.84 9.07
N VAL A 76 -12.39 -5.77 8.76
CA VAL A 76 -12.69 -4.88 7.62
C VAL A 76 -11.53 -4.96 6.63
N GLY A 77 -11.81 -5.12 5.34
CA GLY A 77 -10.76 -5.20 4.33
C GLY A 77 -11.28 -5.54 2.95
N ASP A 78 -10.41 -5.44 1.97
CA ASP A 78 -10.69 -5.70 0.56
C ASP A 78 -9.92 -6.95 0.10
N VAL A 79 -10.64 -8.04 -0.13
CA VAL A 79 -10.06 -9.34 -0.54
C VAL A 79 -9.46 -9.34 -1.94
N ASP A 80 -9.77 -8.33 -2.75
CA ASP A 80 -9.31 -8.20 -4.13
C ASP A 80 -8.00 -7.42 -4.25
N GLN A 81 -7.61 -6.72 -3.17
CA GLN A 81 -6.28 -6.12 -3.04
C GLN A 81 -5.19 -7.17 -2.86
N LEU A 82 -3.92 -6.70 -2.86
CA LEU A 82 -2.78 -7.56 -2.56
C LEU A 82 -2.94 -8.20 -1.18
N PRO A 83 -2.76 -9.53 -1.08
CA PRO A 83 -2.82 -10.23 0.20
C PRO A 83 -1.61 -9.89 1.09
N SER A 84 -1.61 -10.39 2.33
CA SER A 84 -0.49 -10.28 3.27
C SER A 84 0.83 -10.73 2.65
N VAL A 85 1.96 -10.17 3.09
CA VAL A 85 3.30 -10.66 2.70
C VAL A 85 3.55 -12.02 3.36
N GLY A 86 3.11 -12.21 4.61
CA GLY A 86 3.18 -13.46 5.35
C GLY A 86 2.24 -14.54 4.82
N PRO A 87 2.27 -15.76 5.39
CA PRO A 87 1.53 -16.90 4.88
C PRO A 87 0.02 -16.77 5.08
N GLY A 88 -0.75 -17.29 4.12
CA GLY A 88 -2.20 -17.38 4.19
C GLY A 88 -2.97 -16.24 3.52
N CYS A 89 -4.29 -16.38 3.50
CA CYS A 89 -5.27 -15.41 3.01
C CYS A 89 -6.45 -15.36 4.00
N VAL A 90 -6.18 -14.99 5.24
CA VAL A 90 -7.11 -15.13 6.37
C VAL A 90 -8.49 -14.56 6.08
N LEU A 91 -8.57 -13.30 5.63
CA LEU A 91 -9.87 -12.66 5.35
C LEU A 91 -10.66 -13.43 4.27
N ARG A 92 -9.98 -13.85 3.20
CA ARG A 92 -10.61 -14.62 2.12
C ARG A 92 -11.05 -16.00 2.60
N ASP A 93 -10.20 -16.71 3.32
CA ASP A 93 -10.51 -18.05 3.86
C ASP A 93 -11.72 -18.01 4.79
N ILE A 94 -11.84 -16.96 5.63
CA ILE A 94 -13.00 -16.74 6.51
C ILE A 94 -14.27 -16.50 5.71
N ILE A 95 -14.21 -15.60 4.70
CA ILE A 95 -15.36 -15.28 3.84
C ILE A 95 -15.81 -16.50 3.05
N ASP A 96 -14.86 -17.23 2.45
CA ASP A 96 -15.15 -18.39 1.59
C ASP A 96 -15.63 -19.61 2.39
N SER A 97 -15.35 -19.67 3.71
CA SER A 97 -15.87 -20.73 4.59
C SER A 97 -17.36 -20.60 4.83
N ALA A 98 -17.95 -19.42 4.66
CA ALA A 98 -19.34 -19.09 4.97
C ALA A 98 -19.76 -19.35 6.44
N GLN A 99 -18.79 -19.53 7.37
CA GLN A 99 -19.04 -19.85 8.77
C GLN A 99 -19.17 -18.59 9.66
N VAL A 100 -18.87 -17.43 9.11
CA VAL A 100 -18.91 -16.15 9.84
C VAL A 100 -19.82 -15.19 9.07
N PRO A 101 -20.65 -14.38 9.74
CA PRO A 101 -21.47 -13.38 9.07
C PRO A 101 -20.60 -12.41 8.24
N VAL A 102 -20.97 -12.22 6.97
CA VAL A 102 -20.25 -11.35 6.03
C VAL A 102 -21.19 -10.27 5.51
N CYS A 103 -20.75 -9.02 5.65
CA CYS A 103 -21.37 -7.88 4.99
C CYS A 103 -20.49 -7.41 3.82
N ARG A 104 -21.00 -7.47 2.59
CA ARG A 104 -20.29 -6.97 1.39
C ARG A 104 -20.84 -5.64 0.98
N LEU A 105 -19.96 -4.62 0.87
CA LEU A 105 -20.30 -3.33 0.30
C LEU A 105 -20.21 -3.44 -1.22
N THR A 106 -21.34 -3.46 -1.91
CA THR A 106 -21.43 -3.65 -3.36
C THR A 106 -21.88 -2.39 -4.11
N GLU A 107 -22.46 -1.42 -3.39
CA GLU A 107 -22.99 -0.21 -4.01
C GLU A 107 -21.91 0.86 -4.12
N VAL A 108 -21.75 1.40 -5.32
CA VAL A 108 -20.91 2.55 -5.60
C VAL A 108 -21.80 3.79 -5.53
N PHE A 109 -21.52 4.69 -4.60
CA PHE A 109 -22.27 5.94 -4.50
C PHE A 109 -22.25 6.72 -5.83
N ARG A 110 -23.36 7.44 -6.13
CA ARG A 110 -23.54 8.19 -7.39
C ARG A 110 -22.35 9.09 -7.76
N GLN A 111 -21.71 9.71 -6.80
CA GLN A 111 -20.54 10.56 -7.03
C GLN A 111 -19.32 9.74 -7.45
N ALA A 112 -19.08 8.61 -6.80
CA ALA A 112 -18.01 7.68 -7.15
C ALA A 112 -18.27 6.93 -8.47
N ALA A 113 -19.51 6.69 -8.84
CA ALA A 113 -19.90 6.08 -10.13
C ALA A 113 -19.52 6.94 -11.37
N ARG A 114 -19.27 8.23 -11.18
CA ARG A 114 -18.75 9.13 -12.25
C ARG A 114 -17.23 9.06 -12.40
N SER A 115 -16.52 8.53 -11.44
CA SER A 115 -15.07 8.37 -11.48
C SER A 115 -14.69 7.21 -12.39
N ALA A 116 -13.87 7.48 -13.39
CA ALA A 116 -13.29 6.46 -14.25
C ALA A 116 -12.29 5.57 -13.46
N ILE A 117 -11.68 6.07 -12.39
CA ILE A 117 -10.83 5.28 -11.47
C ILE A 117 -11.67 4.16 -10.87
N VAL A 118 -12.80 4.47 -10.26
CA VAL A 118 -13.67 3.48 -9.60
C VAL A 118 -14.23 2.49 -10.62
N THR A 119 -14.77 2.99 -11.73
CA THR A 119 -15.34 2.13 -12.79
C THR A 119 -14.28 1.19 -13.37
N ASN A 120 -13.07 1.69 -13.65
CA ASN A 120 -11.99 0.89 -14.19
C ASN A 120 -11.40 -0.07 -13.14
N ALA A 121 -11.34 0.29 -11.87
CA ALA A 121 -10.96 -0.64 -10.80
C ALA A 121 -11.92 -1.84 -10.75
N HIS A 122 -13.24 -1.61 -10.80
CA HIS A 122 -14.24 -2.69 -10.88
C HIS A 122 -14.07 -3.56 -12.14
N ARG A 123 -13.85 -2.94 -13.31
CA ARG A 123 -13.60 -3.67 -14.55
C ARG A 123 -12.37 -4.58 -14.45
N VAL A 124 -11.26 -4.04 -13.93
CA VAL A 124 -10.03 -4.81 -13.68
C VAL A 124 -10.32 -5.97 -12.75
N ASN A 125 -11.03 -5.75 -11.66
CA ASN A 125 -11.39 -6.79 -10.69
C ASN A 125 -12.22 -7.92 -11.34
N GLN A 126 -13.10 -7.57 -12.27
CA GLN A 126 -13.88 -8.54 -13.07
C GLN A 126 -13.10 -9.18 -14.23
N GLY A 127 -11.82 -8.88 -14.41
CA GLY A 127 -11.00 -9.39 -15.50
C GLY A 127 -11.27 -8.71 -16.85
N GLN A 128 -11.86 -7.53 -16.83
CA GLN A 128 -12.16 -6.73 -18.01
C GLN A 128 -11.12 -5.62 -18.17
N MET A 129 -10.76 -5.33 -19.42
CA MET A 129 -9.85 -4.23 -19.72
C MET A 129 -10.45 -2.88 -19.28
N PRO A 130 -9.62 -1.98 -18.70
CA PRO A 130 -10.04 -0.61 -18.46
C PRO A 130 -10.48 0.09 -19.75
N VAL A 131 -11.39 1.04 -19.60
CA VAL A 131 -11.84 1.90 -20.70
C VAL A 131 -11.10 3.24 -20.59
N PHE A 132 -10.53 3.66 -21.71
CA PHE A 132 -9.85 4.95 -21.84
C PHE A 132 -10.63 5.88 -22.76
N PRO A 133 -10.62 7.20 -22.55
CA PRO A 133 -11.21 8.13 -23.50
C PRO A 133 -10.55 7.97 -24.87
N ARG A 134 -11.35 7.91 -25.93
CA ARG A 134 -10.87 7.77 -27.30
C ARG A 134 -10.38 9.08 -27.91
N GLU A 135 -10.80 10.22 -27.36
CA GLU A 135 -10.44 11.54 -27.85
C GLU A 135 -9.30 12.14 -27.03
N LYS A 136 -8.48 13.00 -27.67
CA LYS A 136 -7.55 13.86 -26.96
C LYS A 136 -8.38 14.79 -26.09
N VAL A 137 -8.42 14.47 -24.82
CA VAL A 137 -9.29 15.13 -23.86
C VAL A 137 -8.97 16.61 -23.77
N ALA A 138 -9.93 17.44 -24.16
CA ALA A 138 -9.76 18.87 -24.25
C ALA A 138 -9.75 19.58 -22.88
N SER A 139 -10.34 18.98 -21.83
CA SER A 139 -10.37 19.57 -20.49
C SER A 139 -9.91 18.60 -19.40
N PRO A 140 -9.32 19.09 -18.29
CA PRO A 140 -8.95 18.30 -17.13
C PRO A 140 -10.13 17.53 -16.48
N ASP A 141 -11.35 18.06 -16.63
CA ASP A 141 -12.55 17.55 -15.97
C ASP A 141 -13.22 16.36 -16.70
N SER A 142 -12.65 15.95 -17.85
CA SER A 142 -13.31 14.94 -18.69
C SER A 142 -13.06 13.50 -18.24
N THR A 143 -11.98 13.22 -17.51
CA THR A 143 -11.67 11.91 -16.92
C THR A 143 -10.56 12.02 -15.87
N ASP A 144 -10.58 11.09 -14.92
CA ASP A 144 -9.57 10.91 -13.88
C ASP A 144 -8.67 9.67 -14.12
N PHE A 145 -8.74 9.05 -15.34
CA PHE A 145 -8.03 7.82 -15.66
C PHE A 145 -7.46 7.82 -17.08
N TYR A 146 -6.13 7.76 -17.20
CA TYR A 146 -5.41 7.85 -18.47
C TYR A 146 -4.49 6.67 -18.72
N PHE A 147 -4.27 6.37 -19.99
CA PHE A 147 -3.25 5.43 -20.46
C PHE A 147 -2.35 6.11 -21.50
N ILE A 148 -1.03 6.01 -21.31
CA ILE A 148 -0.01 6.52 -22.23
C ILE A 148 0.78 5.33 -22.75
N GLU A 149 0.74 5.12 -24.05
CA GLU A 149 1.46 4.03 -24.68
C GLU A 149 2.94 4.32 -24.79
N ALA A 150 3.77 3.41 -24.27
CA ALA A 150 5.21 3.46 -24.33
C ALA A 150 5.75 2.03 -24.49
N ALA A 151 6.07 1.63 -25.70
CA ALA A 151 6.53 0.28 -26.02
C ALA A 151 7.97 0.00 -25.57
N ASP A 152 8.82 1.04 -25.56
CA ASP A 152 10.20 0.99 -25.11
C ASP A 152 10.29 1.38 -23.62
N PRO A 153 11.06 0.61 -22.80
CA PRO A 153 11.19 0.90 -21.37
C PRO A 153 11.83 2.26 -21.04
N ASP A 154 12.83 2.69 -21.80
CA ASP A 154 13.51 3.98 -21.55
C ASP A 154 12.60 5.14 -21.94
N ARG A 155 11.83 4.97 -23.02
CA ARG A 155 10.75 5.90 -23.36
C ARG A 155 9.68 5.96 -22.28
N ALA A 156 9.33 4.83 -21.68
CA ALA A 156 8.37 4.79 -20.56
C ALA A 156 8.93 5.55 -19.33
N VAL A 157 10.22 5.42 -19.00
CA VAL A 157 10.87 6.24 -17.96
C VAL A 157 10.76 7.73 -18.26
N ALA A 158 11.09 8.13 -19.52
CA ALA A 158 10.99 9.52 -19.93
C ALA A 158 9.56 10.05 -19.84
N MET A 159 8.55 9.24 -20.20
CA MET A 159 7.14 9.59 -20.07
C MET A 159 6.72 9.73 -18.60
N VAL A 160 7.10 8.79 -17.72
CA VAL A 160 6.84 8.90 -16.28
C VAL A 160 7.44 10.20 -15.73
N ARG A 161 8.71 10.50 -16.05
CA ARG A 161 9.35 11.76 -15.65
C ARG A 161 8.57 12.98 -16.15
N GLY A 162 8.22 13.01 -17.43
CA GLY A 162 7.45 14.12 -18.03
C GLY A 162 6.07 14.29 -17.38
N MET A 163 5.37 13.19 -17.08
CA MET A 163 4.09 13.25 -16.38
C MET A 163 4.24 13.86 -14.98
N VAL A 164 5.21 13.40 -14.20
CA VAL A 164 5.43 13.87 -12.82
C VAL A 164 5.92 15.31 -12.77
N CYS A 165 6.89 15.65 -13.59
CA CYS A 165 7.59 16.95 -13.52
C CYS A 165 6.84 18.08 -14.21
N GLU A 166 6.07 17.79 -15.27
CA GLU A 166 5.55 18.80 -16.19
C GLU A 166 4.04 18.68 -16.41
N HIS A 167 3.58 17.57 -17.04
CA HIS A 167 2.23 17.49 -17.58
C HIS A 167 1.13 17.50 -16.51
N ILE A 168 1.30 16.71 -15.45
CA ILE A 168 0.30 16.64 -14.38
C ILE A 168 0.24 17.95 -13.59
N PRO A 169 1.37 18.54 -13.15
CA PRO A 169 1.36 19.84 -12.47
C PRO A 169 0.75 20.95 -13.34
N GLN A 170 1.15 21.05 -14.61
CA GLN A 170 0.67 22.11 -15.51
C GLN A 170 -0.81 21.98 -15.84
N LYS A 171 -1.30 20.75 -16.08
CA LYS A 171 -2.67 20.51 -16.54
C LYS A 171 -3.68 20.45 -15.41
N PHE A 172 -3.31 19.87 -14.27
CA PHE A 172 -4.22 19.53 -13.16
C PHE A 172 -3.92 20.31 -11.88
N GLY A 173 -2.80 21.03 -11.80
CA GLY A 173 -2.43 21.85 -10.65
C GLY A 173 -1.92 21.07 -9.44
N PHE A 174 -1.59 19.78 -9.57
CA PHE A 174 -1.05 18.98 -8.48
C PHE A 174 0.42 19.29 -8.20
N ASP A 175 0.81 19.28 -6.93
CA ASP A 175 2.21 19.37 -6.56
C ASP A 175 2.97 18.12 -7.00
N ARG A 176 4.11 18.36 -7.66
CA ARG A 176 4.94 17.32 -8.28
C ARG A 176 5.56 16.32 -7.29
N VAL A 177 5.67 16.70 -6.03
CA VAL A 177 6.31 15.87 -5.00
C VAL A 177 5.31 15.39 -3.95
N ASP A 178 4.43 16.28 -3.47
CA ASP A 178 3.51 15.95 -2.40
C ASP A 178 2.27 15.21 -2.89
N ASP A 179 1.71 15.59 -4.05
CA ASP A 179 0.48 15.01 -4.56
C ASP A 179 0.70 13.79 -5.45
N ILE A 180 1.86 13.68 -6.11
CA ILE A 180 2.12 12.62 -7.08
C ILE A 180 2.96 11.51 -6.47
N GLN A 181 2.47 10.28 -6.60
CA GLN A 181 3.21 9.08 -6.26
C GLN A 181 3.39 8.16 -7.45
N VAL A 182 4.63 7.83 -7.78
CA VAL A 182 4.91 6.78 -8.75
C VAL A 182 4.88 5.43 -8.04
N LEU A 183 4.07 4.49 -8.54
CA LEU A 183 3.98 3.12 -8.03
C LEU A 183 4.54 2.17 -9.07
N SER A 184 5.60 1.43 -8.75
CA SER A 184 6.14 0.42 -9.66
C SER A 184 5.85 -1.00 -9.16
N PRO A 185 5.60 -1.96 -10.06
CA PRO A 185 5.50 -3.37 -9.70
C PRO A 185 6.79 -3.96 -9.12
N MET A 186 7.97 -3.40 -9.46
CA MET A 186 9.28 -3.97 -9.14
C MET A 186 10.22 -2.96 -8.51
N LEU A 187 11.17 -3.47 -7.70
CA LEU A 187 12.21 -2.64 -7.09
C LEU A 187 13.37 -2.36 -8.05
N ARG A 188 13.77 -3.33 -8.88
CA ARG A 188 14.92 -3.27 -9.80
C ARG A 188 14.46 -3.25 -11.25
N GLY A 189 15.39 -2.91 -12.17
CA GLY A 189 15.14 -2.80 -13.61
C GLY A 189 14.88 -1.36 -14.05
N THR A 190 14.78 -1.14 -15.36
CA THR A 190 14.61 0.20 -15.98
C THR A 190 13.40 0.93 -15.41
N LEU A 191 12.26 0.27 -15.28
CA LEU A 191 11.04 0.81 -14.66
C LEU A 191 10.89 0.43 -13.18
N GLY A 192 11.97 -0.04 -12.53
CA GLY A 192 11.98 -0.33 -11.09
C GLY A 192 12.13 0.93 -10.23
N CYS A 193 11.68 0.83 -8.97
CA CYS A 193 11.67 1.96 -8.04
C CYS A 193 13.05 2.60 -7.86
N ARG A 194 14.15 1.82 -7.87
CA ARG A 194 15.50 2.36 -7.70
C ARG A 194 15.88 3.32 -8.82
N ASN A 195 15.68 2.92 -10.06
CA ASN A 195 15.98 3.76 -11.22
C ASN A 195 15.05 4.96 -11.30
N LEU A 196 13.74 4.73 -11.07
CA LEU A 196 12.76 5.82 -11.09
C LEU A 196 13.02 6.86 -10.00
N ASN A 197 13.45 6.46 -8.80
CA ASN A 197 13.85 7.39 -7.76
C ASN A 197 15.06 8.24 -8.17
N ALA A 198 16.08 7.63 -8.78
CA ALA A 198 17.26 8.37 -9.26
C ALA A 198 16.89 9.38 -10.36
N VAL A 199 16.09 8.96 -11.34
CA VAL A 199 15.63 9.83 -12.44
C VAL A 199 14.75 10.98 -11.92
N LEU A 200 13.82 10.69 -11.01
CA LEU A 200 12.91 11.68 -10.45
C LEU A 200 13.64 12.63 -9.50
N GLN A 201 14.54 12.14 -8.66
CA GLN A 201 15.38 12.99 -7.81
C GLN A 201 16.18 13.98 -8.66
N GLN A 202 16.85 13.49 -9.70
CA GLN A 202 17.63 14.36 -10.60
C GLN A 202 16.78 15.40 -11.30
N ALA A 203 15.51 15.11 -11.59
CA ALA A 203 14.60 16.05 -12.24
C ALA A 203 13.92 17.04 -11.27
N LEU A 204 13.61 16.60 -10.05
CA LEU A 204 12.84 17.36 -9.07
C LEU A 204 13.70 18.07 -8.02
N ASN A 205 14.87 17.49 -7.70
CA ASN A 205 15.78 17.99 -6.68
C ASN A 205 17.25 17.75 -7.08
N PRO A 206 17.73 18.42 -8.17
CA PRO A 206 19.04 18.14 -8.77
C PRO A 206 20.23 18.64 -7.95
N THR A 207 20.03 19.65 -7.09
CA THR A 207 21.10 20.38 -6.39
C THR A 207 20.80 20.51 -4.91
N GLY A 208 21.81 20.92 -4.12
CA GLY A 208 21.69 21.19 -2.68
C GLY A 208 22.60 20.30 -1.83
N PRO A 209 22.66 20.57 -0.52
CA PRO A 209 23.41 19.74 0.42
C PRO A 209 22.98 18.28 0.34
N ALA A 210 23.94 17.36 0.23
CA ALA A 210 23.67 15.96 0.00
C ALA A 210 24.63 15.06 0.77
N ILE A 211 24.14 13.92 1.23
CA ILE A 211 24.94 12.86 1.84
C ILE A 211 24.71 11.55 1.10
N GLN A 212 25.78 10.77 0.91
CA GLN A 212 25.69 9.44 0.33
C GLN A 212 25.88 8.38 1.42
N ARG A 213 24.84 7.57 1.67
CA ARG A 213 24.84 6.47 2.64
C ARG A 213 24.01 5.30 2.11
N TYR A 214 24.43 4.07 2.41
CA TYR A 214 23.69 2.83 2.11
C TYR A 214 23.21 2.69 0.66
N GLY A 215 23.98 3.24 -0.28
CA GLY A 215 23.65 3.20 -1.73
C GLY A 215 22.57 4.21 -2.17
N TRP A 216 22.22 5.17 -1.31
CA TRP A 216 21.36 6.30 -1.62
C TRP A 216 22.15 7.61 -1.49
N THR A 217 21.76 8.58 -2.32
CA THR A 217 22.15 9.98 -2.14
C THR A 217 20.92 10.72 -1.61
N PHE A 218 20.97 11.19 -0.38
CA PHE A 218 19.92 12.01 0.20
C PHE A 218 20.27 13.48 0.06
N ARG A 219 19.32 14.30 -0.36
CA ARG A 219 19.43 15.75 -0.44
C ARG A 219 18.37 16.41 0.43
N VAL A 220 18.66 17.60 0.91
CA VAL A 220 17.64 18.44 1.55
C VAL A 220 16.45 18.60 0.60
N SER A 221 15.23 18.49 1.09
CA SER A 221 13.96 18.47 0.36
C SER A 221 13.63 17.16 -0.37
N ASP A 222 14.44 16.11 -0.28
CA ASP A 222 14.07 14.80 -0.84
C ASP A 222 12.84 14.21 -0.16
N LYS A 223 12.02 13.55 -0.95
CA LYS A 223 10.93 12.69 -0.46
C LYS A 223 11.50 11.34 -0.09
N VAL A 224 11.33 10.95 1.17
CA VAL A 224 11.87 9.70 1.72
C VAL A 224 10.77 8.87 2.38
N MET A 225 11.02 7.58 2.55
CA MET A 225 10.15 6.63 3.23
C MET A 225 10.91 5.89 4.30
N GLN A 226 10.32 5.78 5.47
CA GLN A 226 10.77 4.90 6.56
C GLN A 226 10.59 3.43 6.14
N MET A 227 11.62 2.61 6.32
CA MET A 227 11.64 1.22 5.87
C MET A 227 11.44 0.22 6.99
N ALA A 228 11.58 0.64 8.25
CA ALA A 228 11.40 -0.15 9.46
C ALA A 228 10.43 0.57 10.42
N ASN A 229 9.89 -0.16 11.40
CA ASN A 229 9.17 0.49 12.50
C ASN A 229 10.20 0.95 13.55
N ASP A 230 10.24 2.23 13.83
CA ASP A 230 10.95 2.81 14.95
C ASP A 230 9.91 3.35 15.95
N TYR A 231 9.76 2.62 17.04
CA TYR A 231 8.77 2.95 18.07
C TYR A 231 9.21 4.09 18.98
N ASP A 232 10.52 4.30 19.12
CA ASP A 232 11.08 5.36 19.96
C ASP A 232 10.95 6.72 19.27
N LYS A 233 11.16 6.73 17.95
CA LYS A 233 10.94 7.91 17.09
C LYS A 233 9.47 8.10 16.69
N ASP A 234 8.60 7.13 16.99
CA ASP A 234 7.19 7.08 16.56
C ASP A 234 7.01 7.27 15.06
N VAL A 235 7.83 6.55 14.26
CA VAL A 235 7.75 6.46 12.81
C VAL A 235 7.63 4.99 12.38
N PHE A 236 6.88 4.74 11.31
CA PHE A 236 6.53 3.39 10.93
C PHE A 236 6.92 3.07 9.50
N ASN A 237 7.12 1.79 9.25
CA ASN A 237 7.38 1.28 7.91
C ASN A 237 6.30 1.76 6.93
N GLY A 238 6.74 2.50 5.92
CA GLY A 238 5.89 3.11 4.91
C GLY A 238 5.61 4.60 5.13
N ASP A 239 5.93 5.19 6.29
CA ASP A 239 5.77 6.62 6.51
C ASP A 239 6.62 7.42 5.54
N ILE A 240 6.00 8.44 4.93
CA ILE A 240 6.67 9.32 3.98
C ILE A 240 6.99 10.64 4.67
N GLY A 241 8.24 11.09 4.50
CA GLY A 241 8.72 12.36 5.00
C GLY A 241 9.51 13.14 3.97
N ARG A 242 9.91 14.34 4.38
CA ARG A 242 10.81 15.23 3.64
C ARG A 242 12.09 15.47 4.42
N VAL A 243 13.23 15.34 3.77
CA VAL A 243 14.51 15.72 4.37
C VAL A 243 14.50 17.23 4.63
N ALA A 244 14.55 17.63 5.90
CA ALA A 244 14.49 19.01 6.31
C ALA A 244 15.88 19.65 6.45
N GLY A 245 16.91 18.85 6.78
CA GLY A 245 18.28 19.32 6.93
C GLY A 245 19.25 18.16 7.04
N ILE A 246 20.51 18.45 6.72
CA ILE A 246 21.66 17.56 6.87
C ILE A 246 22.72 18.32 7.63
N ASP A 247 23.16 17.81 8.76
CA ASP A 247 24.23 18.34 9.59
C ASP A 247 25.43 17.38 9.54
N GLU A 248 26.47 17.79 8.81
CA GLU A 248 27.67 16.97 8.65
C GLU A 248 28.57 17.01 9.90
N VAL A 249 28.46 18.04 10.74
CA VAL A 249 29.26 18.18 11.95
C VAL A 249 28.73 17.22 13.02
N GLU A 250 27.41 17.29 13.26
CA GLU A 250 26.74 16.39 14.22
C GLU A 250 26.44 15.01 13.66
N GLN A 251 26.74 14.75 12.38
CA GLN A 251 26.46 13.50 11.66
C GLN A 251 24.96 13.11 11.73
N GLU A 252 24.08 14.11 11.63
CA GLU A 252 22.63 13.93 11.74
C GLU A 252 21.90 14.37 10.46
N MET A 253 20.81 13.68 10.13
CA MET A 253 19.83 14.10 9.15
C MET A 253 18.46 14.27 9.80
N THR A 254 17.82 15.41 9.57
CA THR A 254 16.45 15.66 10.03
C THR A 254 15.46 15.38 8.92
N VAL A 255 14.47 14.53 9.19
CA VAL A 255 13.35 14.25 8.29
C VAL A 255 12.05 14.72 8.94
N ARG A 256 11.18 15.39 8.18
CA ARG A 256 9.88 15.83 8.66
C ARG A 256 8.78 14.88 8.18
N PHE A 257 8.15 14.17 9.11
CA PHE A 257 6.99 13.31 8.88
C PHE A 257 5.72 14.02 9.39
N ASP A 258 4.75 14.28 8.52
CA ASP A 258 3.50 14.99 8.85
C ASP A 258 3.72 16.28 9.68
N GLY A 259 4.73 17.05 9.30
CA GLY A 259 5.11 18.29 9.98
C GLY A 259 6.03 18.12 11.20
N ARG A 260 6.16 16.92 11.77
CA ARG A 260 6.99 16.61 12.94
C ARG A 260 8.44 16.31 12.50
N PRO A 261 9.45 17.03 13.03
CA PRO A 261 10.84 16.72 12.74
C PRO A 261 11.30 15.48 13.53
N VAL A 262 12.03 14.61 12.86
CA VAL A 262 12.65 13.40 13.42
C VAL A 262 14.11 13.38 13.01
N LYS A 263 15.01 13.18 13.96
CA LYS A 263 16.45 13.12 13.75
C LYS A 263 16.90 11.69 13.54
N TYR A 264 17.83 11.52 12.63
CA TYR A 264 18.51 10.27 12.31
C TYR A 264 20.02 10.49 12.39
N ASP A 265 20.72 9.68 13.17
CA ASP A 265 22.15 9.53 13.02
C ASP A 265 22.47 8.98 11.62
N PHE A 266 23.63 9.34 11.06
CA PHE A 266 24.01 8.86 9.73
C PHE A 266 24.11 7.32 9.64
N ASN A 267 24.30 6.63 10.77
CA ASN A 267 24.29 5.17 10.83
C ASN A 267 22.88 4.56 10.80
N GLU A 268 21.84 5.35 11.01
CA GLU A 268 20.43 4.92 10.96
C GLU A 268 19.79 5.19 9.59
N LEU A 269 20.53 5.78 8.63
CA LEU A 269 20.00 6.11 7.31
C LEU A 269 19.72 4.89 6.41
N ASP A 270 20.10 3.68 6.83
CA ASP A 270 19.68 2.42 6.19
C ASP A 270 18.16 2.18 6.35
N GLU A 271 17.53 2.79 7.36
CA GLU A 271 16.09 2.77 7.55
C GLU A 271 15.32 3.70 6.60
N LEU A 272 16.00 4.52 5.80
CA LEU A 272 15.38 5.48 4.89
C LEU A 272 15.69 5.15 3.43
N HIS A 273 14.67 5.23 2.59
CA HIS A 273 14.81 5.15 1.14
C HIS A 273 14.19 6.38 0.46
N LEU A 274 14.72 6.78 -0.71
CA LEU A 274 14.02 7.74 -1.56
C LEU A 274 12.64 7.20 -1.94
N SER A 275 11.63 8.07 -1.98
CA SER A 275 10.23 7.69 -2.16
C SER A 275 9.47 8.51 -3.19
N TYR A 276 10.14 9.07 -4.21
CA TYR A 276 9.46 9.58 -5.40
C TYR A 276 8.73 8.45 -6.13
N ALA A 277 9.34 7.26 -6.13
CA ALA A 277 8.73 6.01 -6.59
C ALA A 277 8.82 4.93 -5.49
N THR A 278 7.73 4.21 -5.29
CA THR A 278 7.67 3.08 -4.34
C THR A 278 7.00 1.86 -4.98
N THR A 279 7.14 0.69 -4.36
CA THR A 279 6.44 -0.49 -4.86
C THR A 279 4.95 -0.47 -4.50
N VAL A 280 4.11 -1.11 -5.33
CA VAL A 280 2.68 -1.25 -5.02
C VAL A 280 2.47 -1.93 -3.66
N HIS A 281 3.31 -2.89 -3.28
CA HIS A 281 3.25 -3.52 -1.96
C HIS A 281 3.46 -2.53 -0.81
N LYS A 282 4.43 -1.63 -0.95
CA LYS A 282 4.72 -0.60 0.07
C LYS A 282 3.67 0.52 0.12
N SER A 283 2.82 0.64 -0.89
CA SER A 283 1.71 1.59 -0.91
C SER A 283 0.44 1.08 -0.24
N GLN A 284 0.40 -0.19 0.20
CA GLN A 284 -0.75 -0.73 0.93
C GLN A 284 -1.02 0.08 2.21
N GLY A 285 -2.29 0.32 2.52
CA GLY A 285 -2.71 1.19 3.62
C GLY A 285 -2.50 2.69 3.36
N SER A 286 -1.99 3.08 2.18
CA SER A 286 -1.76 4.49 1.80
C SER A 286 -2.69 4.90 0.67
N GLU A 287 -2.96 6.20 0.56
CA GLU A 287 -3.65 6.80 -0.58
C GLU A 287 -2.95 8.08 -1.01
N TYR A 288 -3.03 8.38 -2.29
CA TYR A 288 -2.38 9.53 -2.90
C TYR A 288 -3.37 10.30 -3.77
N PRO A 289 -3.27 11.63 -3.89
CA PRO A 289 -4.09 12.37 -4.84
C PRO A 289 -3.90 11.84 -6.26
N VAL A 290 -2.66 11.60 -6.69
CA VAL A 290 -2.30 11.15 -8.04
C VAL A 290 -1.40 9.93 -7.98
N VAL A 291 -1.72 8.93 -8.79
CA VAL A 291 -0.87 7.74 -9.00
C VAL A 291 -0.41 7.69 -10.46
N VAL A 292 0.90 7.57 -10.67
CA VAL A 292 1.51 7.24 -11.96
C VAL A 292 2.05 5.82 -11.88
N LEU A 293 1.56 4.90 -12.73
CA LEU A 293 1.90 3.49 -12.70
C LEU A 293 2.52 3.05 -14.03
N PRO A 294 3.84 2.82 -14.09
CA PRO A 294 4.44 2.12 -15.23
C PRO A 294 3.99 0.66 -15.26
N ILE A 295 3.44 0.22 -16.40
CA ILE A 295 2.99 -1.14 -16.63
C ILE A 295 3.57 -1.68 -17.94
N HIS A 296 4.57 -2.55 -17.84
CA HIS A 296 5.36 -3.01 -18.97
C HIS A 296 5.61 -4.52 -18.92
N THR A 297 5.87 -5.16 -20.07
CA THR A 297 6.14 -6.61 -20.14
C THR A 297 7.37 -7.06 -19.37
N GLN A 298 8.34 -6.17 -19.09
CA GLN A 298 9.47 -6.49 -18.19
C GLN A 298 9.03 -6.81 -16.74
N HIS A 299 7.81 -6.38 -16.36
CA HIS A 299 7.22 -6.70 -15.07
C HIS A 299 6.50 -8.06 -15.04
N TYR A 300 6.73 -8.94 -16.03
CA TYR A 300 5.91 -10.13 -16.31
C TYR A 300 5.49 -10.92 -15.07
N VAL A 301 6.44 -11.21 -14.17
CA VAL A 301 6.20 -11.98 -12.93
C VAL A 301 5.21 -11.27 -11.99
N MET A 302 5.14 -9.94 -12.05
CA MET A 302 4.32 -9.09 -11.19
C MET A 302 3.04 -8.61 -11.86
N LEU A 303 2.81 -8.96 -13.15
CA LEU A 303 1.60 -8.59 -13.87
C LEU A 303 0.43 -9.47 -13.40
N GLN A 304 -0.16 -9.08 -12.27
CA GLN A 304 -1.28 -9.76 -11.62
C GLN A 304 -2.44 -8.77 -11.42
N ARG A 305 -3.67 -9.29 -11.50
CA ARG A 305 -4.89 -8.50 -11.37
C ARG A 305 -4.98 -7.75 -10.05
N ASN A 306 -4.72 -8.43 -8.94
CA ASN A 306 -4.75 -7.85 -7.61
C ASN A 306 -3.70 -6.74 -7.41
N LEU A 307 -2.50 -6.87 -8.04
CA LEU A 307 -1.49 -5.81 -8.00
C LEU A 307 -1.96 -4.58 -8.76
N LEU A 308 -2.49 -4.77 -9.97
CA LEU A 308 -3.03 -3.66 -10.78
C LEU A 308 -4.22 -3.00 -10.07
N TYR A 309 -5.15 -3.79 -9.55
CA TYR A 309 -6.30 -3.31 -8.77
C TYR A 309 -5.84 -2.50 -7.55
N THR A 310 -4.92 -3.04 -6.75
CA THR A 310 -4.35 -2.34 -5.59
C THR A 310 -3.73 -1.01 -6.00
N ALA A 311 -2.93 -0.98 -7.08
CA ALA A 311 -2.28 0.26 -7.52
C ALA A 311 -3.29 1.33 -7.95
N ILE A 312 -4.33 0.96 -8.70
CA ILE A 312 -5.40 1.87 -9.15
C ILE A 312 -6.16 2.44 -7.94
N THR A 313 -6.51 1.59 -6.99
CA THR A 313 -7.28 2.00 -5.78
C THR A 313 -6.47 2.81 -4.78
N ARG A 314 -5.15 3.00 -4.98
CA ARG A 314 -4.35 3.94 -4.18
C ARG A 314 -4.57 5.40 -4.57
N SER A 315 -5.21 5.68 -5.70
CA SER A 315 -5.44 7.05 -6.17
C SER A 315 -6.81 7.58 -5.77
N ARG A 316 -6.83 8.84 -5.33
CA ARG A 316 -8.07 9.56 -4.99
C ARG A 316 -8.60 10.42 -6.13
N LYS A 317 -7.72 10.96 -7.00
CA LYS A 317 -8.10 12.01 -7.96
C LYS A 317 -7.65 11.75 -9.40
N LEU A 318 -6.51 11.09 -9.61
CA LEU A 318 -5.98 10.89 -10.94
C LEU A 318 -5.09 9.64 -11.03
N VAL A 319 -5.38 8.77 -12.00
CA VAL A 319 -4.51 7.64 -12.37
C VAL A 319 -3.96 7.83 -13.77
N VAL A 320 -2.65 7.67 -13.92
CA VAL A 320 -1.97 7.64 -15.22
C VAL A 320 -1.19 6.34 -15.35
N LEU A 321 -1.62 5.46 -16.24
CA LEU A 321 -0.89 4.26 -16.60
C LEU A 321 0.08 4.57 -17.74
N VAL A 322 1.34 4.13 -17.65
CA VAL A 322 2.36 4.35 -18.70
C VAL A 322 2.96 3.00 -19.10
N GLY A 323 2.85 2.60 -20.36
CA GLY A 323 3.44 1.34 -20.80
C GLY A 323 2.76 0.70 -21.98
N THR A 324 2.52 -0.62 -21.96
CA THR A 324 1.96 -1.34 -23.10
C THR A 324 0.59 -1.94 -22.80
N LEU A 325 -0.32 -1.88 -23.77
CA LEU A 325 -1.63 -2.55 -23.68
C LEU A 325 -1.47 -4.08 -23.49
N LYS A 326 -0.41 -4.66 -24.05
CA LYS A 326 -0.07 -6.07 -23.84
C LYS A 326 0.18 -6.40 -22.37
N ALA A 327 1.01 -5.59 -21.69
CA ALA A 327 1.29 -5.78 -20.26
C ALA A 327 0.02 -5.58 -19.40
N LEU A 328 -0.77 -4.57 -19.73
CA LEU A 328 -2.05 -4.30 -19.08
C LEU A 328 -3.01 -5.50 -19.24
N ALA A 329 -3.13 -6.05 -20.45
CA ALA A 329 -3.99 -7.21 -20.71
C ALA A 329 -3.52 -8.47 -19.96
N ILE A 330 -2.20 -8.68 -19.84
CA ILE A 330 -1.63 -9.76 -19.03
C ILE A 330 -2.04 -9.57 -17.56
N ALA A 331 -1.83 -8.38 -17.01
CA ALA A 331 -2.15 -8.09 -15.61
C ALA A 331 -3.64 -8.29 -15.31
N VAL A 332 -4.54 -7.83 -16.20
CA VAL A 332 -6.00 -7.98 -16.04
C VAL A 332 -6.44 -9.45 -16.06
N ARG A 333 -5.83 -10.26 -16.92
CA ARG A 333 -6.22 -11.69 -17.09
C ARG A 333 -5.60 -12.59 -16.03
N ASN A 334 -4.42 -12.24 -15.52
CA ASN A 334 -3.69 -13.07 -14.58
C ASN A 334 -4.29 -12.98 -13.18
N MET A 335 -4.98 -14.05 -12.78
CA MET A 335 -5.53 -14.23 -11.43
C MET A 335 -4.57 -15.00 -10.50
N ASP A 336 -3.39 -15.37 -10.99
CA ASP A 336 -2.49 -16.27 -10.29
C ASP A 336 -1.86 -15.60 -9.04
N ALA A 337 -2.70 -15.40 -8.05
CA ALA A 337 -2.23 -15.41 -6.68
C ALA A 337 -1.77 -16.85 -6.43
N ARG A 338 -0.46 -17.10 -6.34
CA ARG A 338 0.11 -18.39 -5.95
C ARG A 338 -0.79 -18.97 -4.85
N ARG A 339 -1.36 -20.16 -5.09
CA ARG A 339 -2.26 -20.81 -4.13
C ARG A 339 -1.57 -20.84 -2.78
N ARG A 340 -2.03 -19.98 -1.89
CA ARG A 340 -1.56 -19.96 -0.51
C ARG A 340 -2.29 -21.06 0.21
N VAL A 341 -1.58 -22.11 0.54
CA VAL A 341 -2.17 -23.26 1.22
C VAL A 341 -2.18 -22.99 2.71
N THR A 342 -3.35 -22.63 3.24
CA THR A 342 -3.66 -22.74 4.66
C THR A 342 -4.86 -23.68 4.78
N LEU A 343 -4.94 -24.47 5.80
CA LEU A 343 -6.11 -25.30 6.03
C LEU A 343 -7.24 -24.54 6.78
N LEU A 344 -7.15 -23.21 6.85
CA LEU A 344 -8.08 -22.39 7.66
C LEU A 344 -9.52 -22.57 7.19
N ARG A 345 -9.79 -22.40 5.89
CA ARG A 345 -11.13 -22.59 5.33
C ARG A 345 -11.68 -23.97 5.66
N GLN A 346 -10.93 -25.04 5.38
CA GLN A 346 -11.36 -26.43 5.61
C GLN A 346 -11.61 -26.70 7.08
N ARG A 347 -10.78 -26.15 7.98
CA ARG A 347 -10.97 -26.27 9.42
C ARG A 347 -12.23 -25.56 9.91
N LEU A 348 -12.52 -24.38 9.38
CA LEU A 348 -13.75 -23.65 9.70
C LEU A 348 -14.99 -24.43 9.22
N GLU A 349 -14.98 -24.96 7.99
CA GLU A 349 -16.06 -25.77 7.44
C GLU A 349 -16.28 -27.08 8.25
N ALA A 350 -15.21 -27.71 8.73
CA ALA A 350 -15.28 -28.94 9.51
C ALA A 350 -15.88 -28.75 10.92
N MET A 351 -15.80 -27.55 11.49
CA MET A 351 -16.38 -27.30 12.85
C MET A 351 -17.91 -27.39 12.88
N GLU A 352 -18.61 -27.22 11.78
CA GLU A 352 -20.06 -27.42 11.66
C GLU A 352 -20.47 -28.89 11.80
N GLY A 353 -19.63 -29.83 11.32
CA GLY A 353 -19.91 -31.28 11.40
C GLY A 353 -19.86 -31.85 12.81
N ASP A 354 -19.17 -31.23 13.75
CA ASP A 354 -18.97 -31.72 15.12
C ASP A 354 -19.91 -31.02 16.13
N GLY A 355 -20.41 -29.81 15.81
CA GLY A 355 -21.36 -29.07 16.67
C GLY A 355 -22.75 -29.71 16.78
N GLY A 356 -23.13 -30.53 15.80
CA GLY A 356 -24.39 -31.28 15.79
C GLY A 356 -24.42 -32.55 16.67
N ARG A 357 -23.29 -32.95 17.23
CA ARG A 357 -23.20 -34.19 18.07
C ARG A 357 -23.13 -33.97 19.58
N ARG A 358 -23.17 -32.72 20.05
CA ARG A 358 -23.06 -32.38 21.48
C ARG A 358 -24.39 -32.01 22.17
N THR A 359 -25.53 -32.29 21.54
CA THR A 359 -26.83 -32.17 22.20
C THR A 359 -27.61 -33.47 22.01
N LYS A 360 -27.27 -34.50 22.77
CA LYS A 360 -28.17 -35.54 23.24
C LYS A 360 -27.78 -35.97 24.64
#